data_13dbbacfe40a41df169fdda898d34e91
#
_entry.id   13dbbacfe40a41df169fdda898d34e91
#
_cell.length_a   1.000
_cell.length_b   1.000
_cell.length_c   1.000
_cell.angle_alpha   90.00
_cell.angle_beta   90.00
_cell.angle_gamma   90.00
#
_symmetry.space_group_name_H-M   'P 1'
#
loop_
_entity.id
_entity.type
_entity.pdbx_description
1 polymer ?
#
loop_
_entity_poly.entity_id
_entity_poly.type
_entity_poly.pdbx_seq_one_letter_code
_entity_poly.pdbx_strand_id
1 'polypeptide(L)'
;TPTVAHQNSDLTIYLLPVSFLCAMLGLLWAGPVLTWWVARGGRALARSAAQVIGFNRITQHPRAVFRAVAGVVVAVYAMTVFAVAITVAAGTRDVTQGGGHLSPTSLEATPAVSDEGALNSAVDQLAAVPGVTTVTVGRISGDGKQDSRVILEADKAEALGAPHVASPDGAVSISTRWLYENAAASPSPVSAEELASAREHGAPIVLVGTDPASPGAVERARTALATSGLALGTAPTSPSSIQALQDTAMENQFAQLGYIGILIAAGISAVSLGVSTVAALLGRRRVLGLLRLVGMPAA
;
A
#
# COMPACT_ATOMS: atom_id res chain seq x y z
N THR A 1 30.40 -4.92 -1.49
CA THR A 1 30.08 -5.71 -2.69
C THR A 1 28.59 -5.59 -2.99
N PRO A 2 28.17 -4.68 -3.92
CA PRO A 2 26.75 -4.37 -4.17
C PRO A 2 25.98 -5.46 -4.93
N THR A 3 26.64 -6.46 -5.46
CA THR A 3 26.05 -7.50 -6.32
C THR A 3 25.23 -8.55 -5.57
N VAL A 4 25.47 -8.79 -4.28
CA VAL A 4 24.76 -9.82 -3.52
C VAL A 4 23.37 -9.35 -3.04
N ALA A 5 23.21 -8.06 -2.78
CA ALA A 5 21.93 -7.49 -2.32
C ALA A 5 20.86 -7.47 -3.43
N HIS A 6 21.25 -7.26 -4.68
CA HIS A 6 20.32 -7.23 -5.83
C HIS A 6 19.79 -8.61 -6.20
N GLN A 7 20.61 -9.65 -6.04
CA GLN A 7 20.23 -11.03 -6.38
C GLN A 7 19.23 -11.63 -5.38
N ASN A 8 19.24 -11.15 -4.13
CA ASN A 8 18.27 -11.60 -3.12
C ASN A 8 16.88 -10.96 -3.28
N SER A 9 16.79 -9.73 -3.82
CA SER A 9 15.50 -9.07 -4.06
C SER A 9 14.71 -9.75 -5.17
N ASP A 10 15.36 -10.15 -6.26
CA ASP A 10 14.72 -10.83 -7.39
C ASP A 10 14.16 -12.21 -6.99
N LEU A 11 14.92 -12.97 -6.20
CA LEU A 11 14.48 -14.26 -5.67
C LEU A 11 13.25 -14.11 -4.76
N THR A 12 13.20 -13.07 -3.94
CA THR A 12 12.09 -12.83 -3.01
C THR A 12 10.79 -12.48 -3.78
N ILE A 13 10.89 -11.73 -4.89
CA ILE A 13 9.74 -11.38 -5.73
C ILE A 13 9.07 -12.62 -6.32
N TYR A 14 9.84 -13.65 -6.72
CA TYR A 14 9.26 -14.88 -7.26
C TYR A 14 8.87 -15.91 -6.19
N LEU A 15 9.56 -15.95 -5.05
CA LEU A 15 9.26 -16.88 -3.96
C LEU A 15 7.90 -16.59 -3.31
N LEU A 16 7.49 -15.33 -3.20
CA LEU A 16 6.24 -14.95 -2.54
C LEU A 16 4.99 -15.44 -3.30
N PRO A 17 4.82 -15.20 -4.61
CA PRO A 17 3.68 -15.75 -5.35
C PRO A 17 3.73 -17.28 -5.46
N VAL A 18 4.91 -17.89 -5.56
CA VAL A 18 5.04 -19.34 -5.60
C VAL A 18 4.61 -19.96 -4.27
N SER A 19 5.03 -19.42 -3.14
CA SER A 19 4.62 -19.92 -1.81
C SER A 19 3.11 -19.78 -1.60
N PHE A 20 2.51 -18.68 -2.06
CA PHE A 20 1.07 -18.47 -2.03
C PHE A 20 0.32 -19.53 -2.84
N LEU A 21 0.75 -19.79 -4.08
CA LEU A 21 0.17 -20.83 -4.93
C LEU A 21 0.33 -22.21 -4.33
N CYS A 22 1.49 -22.56 -3.79
CA CYS A 22 1.74 -23.84 -3.12
C CYS A 22 0.83 -24.02 -1.90
N ALA A 23 0.65 -22.99 -1.08
CA ALA A 23 -0.25 -23.04 0.08
C ALA A 23 -1.71 -23.18 -0.36
N MET A 24 -2.13 -22.50 -1.41
CA MET A 24 -3.47 -22.60 -1.99
C MET A 24 -3.76 -24.01 -2.54
N LEU A 25 -2.82 -24.58 -3.28
CA LEU A 25 -2.89 -25.96 -3.77
C LEU A 25 -2.91 -26.97 -2.61
N GLY A 26 -2.06 -26.74 -1.59
CA GLY A 26 -2.03 -27.54 -0.37
C GLY A 26 -3.38 -27.53 0.35
N LEU A 27 -4.03 -26.37 0.45
CA LEU A 27 -5.35 -26.23 1.05
C LEU A 27 -6.43 -27.00 0.29
N LEU A 28 -6.39 -26.98 -1.06
CA LEU A 28 -7.30 -27.73 -1.91
C LEU A 28 -7.12 -29.26 -1.77
N TRP A 29 -5.88 -29.71 -1.59
CA TRP A 29 -5.56 -31.12 -1.39
C TRP A 29 -5.86 -31.60 0.04
N ALA A 30 -5.54 -30.79 1.03
CA ALA A 30 -5.80 -31.11 2.44
C ALA A 30 -7.29 -30.98 2.81
N GLY A 31 -8.04 -30.16 2.10
CA GLY A 31 -9.43 -29.85 2.42
C GLY A 31 -10.35 -31.08 2.58
N PRO A 32 -10.37 -32.03 1.65
CA PRO A 32 -11.16 -33.26 1.79
C PRO A 32 -10.75 -34.11 2.99
N VAL A 33 -9.45 -34.15 3.31
CA VAL A 33 -8.92 -34.90 4.46
C VAL A 33 -9.37 -34.22 5.76
N LEU A 34 -9.22 -32.90 5.86
CA LEU A 34 -9.70 -32.14 7.00
C LEU A 34 -11.21 -32.26 7.20
N THR A 35 -11.99 -32.21 6.11
CA THR A 35 -13.45 -32.41 6.14
C THR A 35 -13.80 -33.79 6.70
N TRP A 36 -13.07 -34.84 6.31
CA TRP A 36 -13.25 -36.18 6.85
C TRP A 36 -12.90 -36.26 8.35
N TRP A 37 -11.78 -35.65 8.77
CA TRP A 37 -11.38 -35.61 10.19
C TRP A 37 -12.42 -34.90 11.06
N VAL A 38 -12.88 -33.73 10.62
CA VAL A 38 -13.90 -32.94 11.31
C VAL A 38 -15.22 -33.72 11.42
N ALA A 39 -15.66 -34.35 10.32
CA ALA A 39 -16.85 -35.15 10.33
C ALA A 39 -16.74 -36.37 11.25
N ARG A 40 -15.57 -37.01 11.33
CA ARG A 40 -15.29 -38.11 12.22
C ARG A 40 -15.33 -37.67 13.69
N GLY A 41 -14.71 -36.55 14.02
CA GLY A 41 -14.76 -35.94 15.35
C GLY A 41 -16.17 -35.50 15.73
N GLY A 42 -16.88 -34.86 14.81
CA GLY A 42 -18.27 -34.43 15.00
C GLY A 42 -19.22 -35.62 15.26
N ARG A 43 -18.97 -36.76 14.60
CA ARG A 43 -19.73 -37.98 14.88
C ARG A 43 -19.52 -38.50 16.32
N ALA A 44 -18.31 -38.37 16.86
CA ALA A 44 -18.03 -38.78 18.24
C ALA A 44 -18.72 -37.89 19.31
N LEU A 45 -18.96 -36.62 18.94
CA LEU A 45 -19.62 -35.62 19.77
C LEU A 45 -21.14 -35.50 19.51
N ALA A 46 -21.68 -36.24 18.54
CA ALA A 46 -23.08 -36.17 18.15
C ALA A 46 -24.01 -36.69 19.22
N ARG A 47 -24.99 -35.88 19.63
CA ARG A 47 -25.97 -36.18 20.65
C ARG A 47 -27.36 -36.56 20.12
N SER A 48 -27.57 -36.43 18.80
CA SER A 48 -28.84 -36.76 18.15
C SER A 48 -28.63 -37.71 16.96
N ALA A 49 -29.62 -38.58 16.70
CA ALA A 49 -29.59 -39.51 15.57
C ALA A 49 -29.40 -38.73 14.20
N ALA A 50 -30.04 -37.59 14.06
CA ALA A 50 -29.92 -36.76 12.86
C ALA A 50 -28.48 -36.28 12.62
N GLN A 51 -27.77 -35.87 13.70
CA GLN A 51 -26.36 -35.48 13.63
C GLN A 51 -25.46 -36.65 13.23
N VAL A 52 -25.67 -37.85 13.83
CA VAL A 52 -24.90 -39.05 13.46
C VAL A 52 -25.09 -39.41 12.00
N ILE A 53 -26.31 -39.36 11.46
CA ILE A 53 -26.61 -39.64 10.07
C ILE A 53 -25.93 -38.58 9.16
N GLY A 54 -26.01 -37.30 9.55
CA GLY A 54 -25.38 -36.20 8.82
C GLY A 54 -23.86 -36.37 8.71
N PHE A 55 -23.19 -36.58 9.86
CA PHE A 55 -21.74 -36.78 9.87
C PHE A 55 -21.29 -38.05 9.15
N ASN A 56 -22.07 -39.13 9.25
CA ASN A 56 -21.76 -40.38 8.55
C ASN A 56 -21.82 -40.18 7.00
N ARG A 57 -22.76 -39.37 6.51
CA ARG A 57 -22.83 -39.01 5.11
C ARG A 57 -21.66 -38.19 4.61
N ILE A 58 -21.20 -37.23 5.45
CA ILE A 58 -20.01 -36.42 5.15
C ILE A 58 -18.74 -37.29 5.10
N THR A 59 -18.61 -38.26 6.02
CA THR A 59 -17.45 -39.16 6.03
C THR A 59 -17.42 -40.10 4.83
N GLN A 60 -18.57 -40.43 4.25
CA GLN A 60 -18.65 -41.28 3.04
C GLN A 60 -18.27 -40.50 1.77
N HIS A 61 -18.56 -39.21 1.70
CA HIS A 61 -18.35 -38.39 0.51
C HIS A 61 -17.64 -37.06 0.81
N PRO A 62 -16.45 -37.06 1.44
CA PRO A 62 -15.77 -35.83 1.90
C PRO A 62 -15.40 -34.90 0.75
N ARG A 63 -15.03 -35.45 -0.43
CA ARG A 63 -14.68 -34.66 -1.61
C ARG A 63 -15.88 -33.89 -2.18
N ALA A 64 -17.07 -34.47 -2.16
CA ALA A 64 -18.27 -33.80 -2.67
C ALA A 64 -18.70 -32.66 -1.76
N VAL A 65 -18.61 -32.86 -0.43
CA VAL A 65 -18.93 -31.83 0.57
C VAL A 65 -17.90 -30.71 0.50
N PHE A 66 -16.60 -31.04 0.44
CA PHE A 66 -15.55 -30.03 0.35
C PHE A 66 -15.68 -29.18 -0.92
N ARG A 67 -16.01 -29.77 -2.07
CA ARG A 67 -16.23 -29.00 -3.31
C ARG A 67 -17.28 -27.92 -3.16
N ALA A 68 -18.33 -28.15 -2.38
CA ALA A 68 -19.40 -27.17 -2.17
C ALA A 68 -18.92 -25.93 -1.39
N VAL A 69 -17.92 -26.08 -0.53
CA VAL A 69 -17.40 -24.98 0.31
C VAL A 69 -16.00 -24.52 -0.09
N ALA A 70 -15.34 -25.22 -1.01
CA ALA A 70 -13.97 -24.95 -1.41
C ALA A 70 -13.76 -23.50 -1.90
N GLY A 71 -14.73 -22.97 -2.65
CA GLY A 71 -14.66 -21.58 -3.14
C GLY A 71 -14.62 -20.55 -2.00
N VAL A 72 -15.44 -20.77 -0.98
CA VAL A 72 -15.46 -19.88 0.22
C VAL A 72 -14.15 -19.99 1.00
N VAL A 73 -13.65 -21.21 1.18
CA VAL A 73 -12.39 -21.45 1.91
C VAL A 73 -11.22 -20.76 1.20
N VAL A 74 -11.14 -20.88 -0.12
CA VAL A 74 -10.09 -20.22 -0.93
C VAL A 74 -10.23 -18.70 -0.87
N ALA A 75 -11.45 -18.17 -0.95
CA ALA A 75 -11.69 -16.72 -0.85
C ALA A 75 -11.29 -16.17 0.51
N VAL A 76 -11.65 -16.82 1.61
CA VAL A 76 -11.28 -16.41 2.96
C VAL A 76 -9.76 -16.48 3.14
N TYR A 77 -9.12 -17.54 2.65
CA TYR A 77 -7.66 -17.66 2.67
C TYR A 77 -6.98 -16.50 1.91
N ALA A 78 -7.42 -16.24 0.69
CA ALA A 78 -6.88 -15.16 -0.12
C ALA A 78 -7.04 -13.79 0.58
N MET A 79 -8.24 -13.49 1.10
CA MET A 79 -8.46 -12.26 1.85
C MET A 79 -7.58 -12.14 3.09
N THR A 80 -7.42 -13.23 3.84
CA THR A 80 -6.57 -13.22 5.04
C THR A 80 -5.12 -12.93 4.67
N VAL A 81 -4.61 -13.57 3.62
CA VAL A 81 -3.24 -13.34 3.14
C VAL A 81 -3.06 -11.91 2.66
N PHE A 82 -4.01 -11.36 1.90
CA PHE A 82 -3.96 -9.96 1.45
C PHE A 82 -4.04 -8.99 2.63
N ALA A 83 -4.93 -9.22 3.60
CA ALA A 83 -5.03 -8.39 4.78
C ALA A 83 -3.71 -8.38 5.59
N VAL A 84 -3.11 -9.54 5.80
CA VAL A 84 -1.81 -9.67 6.47
C VAL A 84 -0.71 -8.99 5.66
N ALA A 85 -0.68 -9.17 4.34
CA ALA A 85 0.32 -8.54 3.48
C ALA A 85 0.24 -7.00 3.54
N ILE A 86 -0.96 -6.43 3.53
CA ILE A 86 -1.17 -4.98 3.70
C ILE A 86 -0.70 -4.52 5.08
N THR A 87 -1.07 -5.25 6.14
CA THR A 87 -0.68 -4.88 7.52
C THR A 87 0.83 -4.95 7.72
N VAL A 88 1.48 -5.98 7.17
CA VAL A 88 2.95 -6.12 7.21
C VAL A 88 3.62 -5.03 6.38
N ALA A 89 3.12 -4.75 5.17
CA ALA A 89 3.64 -3.69 4.33
C ALA A 89 3.50 -2.31 4.99
N ALA A 90 2.39 -2.04 5.69
CA ALA A 90 2.21 -0.82 6.46
C ALA A 90 3.13 -0.76 7.69
N GLY A 91 3.33 -1.87 8.39
CA GLY A 91 4.17 -1.94 9.59
C GLY A 91 5.69 -1.98 9.33
N THR A 92 6.11 -2.42 8.13
CA THR A 92 7.54 -2.41 7.74
C THR A 92 7.96 -1.10 7.07
N ARG A 93 7.02 -0.27 6.69
CA ARG A 93 7.32 1.09 6.27
C ARG A 93 7.64 1.89 7.53
N ASP A 94 8.91 1.92 7.89
CA ASP A 94 9.40 2.86 8.87
C ASP A 94 8.99 4.26 8.41
N VAL A 95 8.36 5.05 9.27
CA VAL A 95 7.90 6.41 8.95
C VAL A 95 9.07 7.29 8.51
N THR A 96 10.30 6.86 8.84
CA THR A 96 11.57 7.41 8.37
C THR A 96 11.94 7.00 6.95
N GLN A 97 11.32 5.96 6.36
CA GLN A 97 11.55 5.52 4.97
C GLN A 97 10.53 6.07 3.98
N GLY A 98 9.61 6.89 4.44
CA GLY A 98 8.68 7.62 3.59
C GLY A 98 9.40 8.67 2.76
N GLY A 99 9.82 8.30 1.59
CA GLY A 99 10.14 9.21 0.54
C GLY A 99 11.35 10.12 0.78
N GLY A 100 12.56 9.62 0.60
CA GLY A 100 13.76 10.45 0.53
C GLY A 100 14.32 10.91 1.87
N HIS A 101 15.25 11.86 1.77
CA HIS A 101 15.99 12.39 2.94
C HIS A 101 15.33 13.62 3.59
N LEU A 102 14.25 14.12 3.00
CA LEU A 102 13.44 15.16 3.66
C LEU A 102 12.75 14.60 4.90
N SER A 103 12.75 15.36 5.97
CA SER A 103 11.97 15.01 7.16
C SER A 103 10.49 14.79 6.78
N PRO A 104 9.83 13.78 7.34
CA PRO A 104 8.40 13.50 7.11
C PRO A 104 7.50 14.72 7.40
N THR A 105 7.99 15.61 8.28
CA THR A 105 7.30 16.83 8.69
C THR A 105 7.70 18.06 7.88
N SER A 106 8.56 17.93 6.87
CA SER A 106 8.86 19.03 5.95
C SER A 106 7.67 19.31 5.03
N LEU A 107 7.52 20.57 4.63
CA LEU A 107 6.54 21.00 3.64
C LEU A 107 7.23 21.46 2.38
N GLU A 108 6.61 21.17 1.28
CA GLU A 108 6.97 21.65 -0.05
C GLU A 108 5.85 22.48 -0.63
N ALA A 109 6.19 23.59 -1.25
CA ALA A 109 5.28 24.39 -2.03
C ALA A 109 5.93 24.87 -3.31
N THR A 110 5.22 24.80 -4.43
CA THR A 110 5.68 25.31 -5.72
C THR A 110 4.92 26.58 -6.05
N PRO A 111 5.53 27.75 -5.91
CA PRO A 111 4.90 29.00 -6.32
C PRO A 111 4.70 29.04 -7.84
N ALA A 112 3.56 29.58 -8.28
CA ALA A 112 3.27 29.76 -9.70
C ALA A 112 4.00 30.96 -10.31
N VAL A 113 4.53 31.86 -9.48
CA VAL A 113 5.19 33.10 -9.90
C VAL A 113 6.54 33.18 -9.23
N SER A 114 7.54 33.67 -9.99
CA SER A 114 8.93 33.81 -9.53
C SER A 114 9.25 35.22 -8.99
N ASP A 115 8.28 35.95 -8.43
CA ASP A 115 8.54 37.26 -7.81
C ASP A 115 9.38 37.07 -6.54
N GLU A 116 10.63 37.53 -6.59
CA GLU A 116 11.58 37.41 -5.48
C GLU A 116 11.15 38.22 -4.25
N GLY A 117 10.46 39.33 -4.43
CA GLY A 117 9.95 40.12 -3.32
C GLY A 117 8.87 39.39 -2.53
N ALA A 118 7.94 38.78 -3.24
CA ALA A 118 6.90 37.95 -2.64
C ALA A 118 7.47 36.70 -1.96
N LEU A 119 8.47 36.06 -2.60
CA LEU A 119 9.15 34.89 -2.03
C LEU A 119 9.88 35.22 -0.73
N ASN A 120 10.64 36.32 -0.70
CA ASN A 120 11.35 36.73 0.51
C ASN A 120 10.38 37.10 1.64
N SER A 121 9.30 37.81 1.32
CA SER A 121 8.26 38.14 2.33
C SER A 121 7.60 36.88 2.90
N ALA A 122 7.36 35.87 2.06
CA ALA A 122 6.81 34.60 2.50
C ALA A 122 7.81 33.81 3.37
N VAL A 123 9.10 33.83 3.02
CA VAL A 123 10.16 33.22 3.85
C VAL A 123 10.20 33.83 5.22
N ASP A 124 10.16 35.17 5.33
CA ASP A 124 10.16 35.88 6.62
C ASP A 124 8.92 35.53 7.47
N GLN A 125 7.74 35.48 6.83
CA GLN A 125 6.50 35.08 7.50
C GLN A 125 6.55 33.63 8.01
N LEU A 126 7.07 32.72 7.21
CA LEU A 126 7.20 31.31 7.56
C LEU A 126 8.24 31.08 8.65
N ALA A 127 9.35 31.79 8.60
CA ALA A 127 10.38 31.69 9.65
C ALA A 127 9.89 32.17 11.03
N ALA A 128 8.88 33.04 11.07
CA ALA A 128 8.24 33.48 12.30
C ALA A 128 7.21 32.48 12.87
N VAL A 129 6.87 31.40 12.14
CA VAL A 129 5.86 30.43 12.58
C VAL A 129 6.44 29.52 13.66
N PRO A 130 5.77 29.37 14.83
CA PRO A 130 6.24 28.50 15.89
C PRO A 130 6.35 27.03 15.43
N GLY A 131 7.55 26.45 15.61
CA GLY A 131 7.85 25.07 15.22
C GLY A 131 8.39 24.92 13.79
N VAL A 132 8.58 26.01 13.05
CA VAL A 132 9.38 26.02 11.83
C VAL A 132 10.85 26.15 12.19
N THR A 133 11.68 25.25 11.67
CA THR A 133 13.13 25.20 11.94
C THR A 133 13.95 25.79 10.81
N THR A 134 13.49 25.61 9.58
CA THR A 134 14.22 26.05 8.39
C THR A 134 13.23 26.40 7.28
N VAL A 135 13.49 27.50 6.60
CA VAL A 135 12.78 27.87 5.36
C VAL A 135 13.84 28.15 4.30
N THR A 136 13.68 27.54 3.14
CA THR A 136 14.59 27.78 2.02
C THR A 136 13.83 27.85 0.69
N VAL A 137 14.31 28.71 -0.18
CA VAL A 137 13.84 28.78 -1.55
C VAL A 137 14.87 28.11 -2.45
N GLY A 138 14.46 27.02 -3.08
CA GLY A 138 15.24 26.38 -4.13
C GLY A 138 14.78 26.76 -5.51
N ARG A 139 15.55 26.36 -6.50
CA ARG A 139 15.20 26.47 -7.90
C ARG A 139 15.27 25.11 -8.56
N ILE A 140 14.18 24.68 -9.17
CA ILE A 140 14.13 23.43 -9.92
C ILE A 140 14.75 23.70 -11.30
N SER A 141 15.84 22.98 -11.57
CA SER A 141 16.50 22.96 -12.87
C SER A 141 16.28 21.58 -13.51
N GLY A 142 15.90 21.58 -14.80
CA GLY A 142 15.61 20.36 -15.56
C GLY A 142 14.25 20.41 -16.27
N ASP A 143 14.04 19.48 -17.17
CA ASP A 143 12.86 19.44 -18.06
C ASP A 143 11.62 18.73 -17.43
N GLY A 144 11.57 18.62 -16.11
CA GLY A 144 10.43 18.01 -15.38
C GLY A 144 10.35 16.49 -15.47
N LYS A 145 11.36 15.84 -16.06
CA LYS A 145 11.48 14.37 -16.16
C LYS A 145 12.42 13.84 -15.08
N GLN A 146 12.67 12.54 -15.08
CA GLN A 146 13.35 11.77 -14.04
C GLN A 146 14.67 12.32 -13.44
N ASP A 147 15.22 13.42 -13.97
CA ASP A 147 16.50 14.01 -13.59
C ASP A 147 16.41 15.48 -13.15
N SER A 148 15.23 15.92 -12.68
CA SER A 148 15.09 17.27 -12.12
C SER A 148 15.94 17.42 -10.86
N ARG A 149 16.63 18.57 -10.78
CA ARG A 149 17.49 18.92 -9.65
C ARG A 149 16.97 20.18 -8.98
N VAL A 150 17.09 20.22 -7.67
CA VAL A 150 16.81 21.41 -6.87
C VAL A 150 18.13 22.03 -6.48
N ILE A 151 18.33 23.28 -6.83
CA ILE A 151 19.50 24.07 -6.43
C ILE A 151 19.13 24.88 -5.20
N LEU A 152 19.90 24.70 -4.13
CA LEU A 152 19.71 25.29 -2.80
C LEU A 152 21.01 25.90 -2.32
N GLU A 153 20.92 26.81 -1.34
CA GLU A 153 22.07 27.23 -0.53
C GLU A 153 22.59 26.04 0.28
N ALA A 154 23.91 25.88 0.39
CA ALA A 154 24.54 24.70 0.97
C ALA A 154 24.23 24.54 2.48
N ASP A 155 24.19 25.65 3.23
CA ASP A 155 23.84 25.69 4.66
C ASP A 155 22.37 25.28 4.88
N LYS A 156 21.48 25.70 4.00
CA LYS A 156 20.06 25.35 4.03
C LYS A 156 19.81 23.90 3.66
N ALA A 157 20.58 23.39 2.68
CA ALA A 157 20.53 21.98 2.32
C ALA A 157 20.94 21.08 3.49
N GLU A 158 22.00 21.46 4.22
CA GLU A 158 22.46 20.75 5.41
C GLU A 158 21.41 20.80 6.53
N ALA A 159 20.75 21.94 6.74
CA ALA A 159 19.65 22.06 7.70
C ALA A 159 18.42 21.20 7.33
N LEU A 160 18.25 20.83 6.07
CA LEU A 160 17.22 19.87 5.60
C LEU A 160 17.69 18.42 5.68
N GLY A 161 18.89 18.15 6.17
CA GLY A 161 19.44 16.81 6.35
C GLY A 161 20.35 16.32 5.21
N ALA A 162 20.72 17.20 4.27
CA ALA A 162 21.71 16.86 3.25
C ALA A 162 23.11 16.74 3.86
N PRO A 163 23.95 15.80 3.39
CA PRO A 163 25.33 15.74 3.82
C PRO A 163 26.07 17.01 3.44
N HIS A 164 27.00 17.42 4.28
CA HIS A 164 27.85 18.58 4.03
C HIS A 164 28.65 18.41 2.74
N VAL A 165 28.51 19.34 1.83
CA VAL A 165 29.28 19.41 0.58
C VAL A 165 29.95 20.77 0.49
N ALA A 166 31.27 20.75 0.42
CA ALA A 166 32.03 21.98 0.22
C ALA A 166 31.71 22.55 -1.17
N SER A 167 31.02 23.68 -1.20
CA SER A 167 30.69 24.40 -2.44
C SER A 167 31.40 25.77 -2.41
N PRO A 168 32.25 26.08 -3.37
CA PRO A 168 32.94 27.37 -3.46
C PRO A 168 31.97 28.53 -3.63
N ASP A 169 30.83 28.31 -4.29
CA ASP A 169 29.81 29.32 -4.55
C ASP A 169 28.62 29.25 -3.60
N GLY A 170 28.74 28.47 -2.52
CA GLY A 170 27.74 28.38 -1.46
C GLY A 170 26.42 27.72 -1.85
N ALA A 171 26.35 27.07 -3.02
CA ALA A 171 25.14 26.40 -3.53
C ALA A 171 25.41 24.95 -3.88
N VAL A 172 24.40 24.11 -3.67
CA VAL A 172 24.41 22.68 -3.99
C VAL A 172 23.21 22.30 -4.83
N SER A 173 23.41 21.33 -5.70
CA SER A 173 22.37 20.70 -6.51
C SER A 173 21.99 19.35 -5.88
N ILE A 174 20.73 19.14 -5.64
CA ILE A 174 20.19 17.94 -5.06
C ILE A 174 19.17 17.37 -6.05
N SER A 175 19.27 16.08 -6.38
CA SER A 175 18.27 15.41 -7.18
C SER A 175 16.92 15.39 -6.47
N THR A 176 15.82 15.65 -7.18
CA THR A 176 14.46 15.49 -6.63
C THR A 176 14.22 14.06 -6.14
N ARG A 177 14.84 13.07 -6.77
CA ARG A 177 14.78 11.66 -6.31
C ARG A 177 15.45 11.46 -4.97
N TRP A 178 16.50 12.21 -4.65
CA TRP A 178 17.13 12.17 -3.33
C TRP A 178 16.22 12.80 -2.28
N LEU A 179 15.53 13.89 -2.62
CA LEU A 179 14.61 14.56 -1.72
C LEU A 179 13.38 13.68 -1.38
N TYR A 180 12.81 13.01 -2.39
CA TYR A 180 11.52 12.32 -2.28
C TYR A 180 11.58 10.80 -2.34
N GLU A 181 12.66 10.24 -2.87
CA GLU A 181 12.91 8.81 -2.96
C GLU A 181 14.23 8.51 -2.27
N ASN A 182 14.38 7.34 -1.67
CA ASN A 182 15.64 6.93 -1.03
C ASN A 182 16.72 6.59 -2.10
N ALA A 183 17.01 7.53 -2.97
CA ALA A 183 18.01 7.38 -4.02
C ALA A 183 19.40 7.75 -3.50
N ALA A 184 20.39 6.97 -3.89
CA ALA A 184 21.79 7.16 -3.48
C ALA A 184 22.49 8.37 -4.12
N ALA A 185 21.75 9.27 -4.78
CA ALA A 185 22.33 10.43 -5.43
C ALA A 185 22.80 11.45 -4.40
N SER A 186 24.10 11.63 -4.27
CA SER A 186 24.68 12.63 -3.38
C SER A 186 24.48 14.05 -3.89
N PRO A 187 24.30 15.04 -3.00
CA PRO A 187 24.37 16.45 -3.36
C PRO A 187 25.70 16.76 -4.05
N SER A 188 25.69 17.64 -5.04
CA SER A 188 26.87 18.06 -5.78
C SER A 188 27.03 19.60 -5.75
N PRO A 189 28.25 20.11 -5.69
CA PRO A 189 28.48 21.56 -5.75
C PRO A 189 28.01 22.10 -7.10
N VAL A 190 27.51 23.32 -7.10
CA VAL A 190 26.99 24.01 -8.29
C VAL A 190 27.92 25.19 -8.59
N SER A 191 28.20 25.42 -9.87
CA SER A 191 28.96 26.60 -10.31
C SER A 191 28.12 27.86 -10.24
N ALA A 192 28.80 29.02 -10.16
CA ALA A 192 28.13 30.32 -10.15
C ALA A 192 27.27 30.55 -11.39
N GLU A 193 27.70 30.01 -12.55
CA GLU A 193 26.97 30.11 -13.83
C GLU A 193 25.67 29.28 -13.79
N GLU A 194 25.72 28.05 -13.29
CA GLU A 194 24.53 27.20 -13.12
C GLU A 194 23.55 27.81 -12.11
N LEU A 195 24.07 28.41 -11.01
CA LEU A 195 23.24 29.09 -10.03
C LEU A 195 22.54 30.31 -10.64
N ALA A 196 23.23 31.10 -11.43
CA ALA A 196 22.65 32.25 -12.13
C ALA A 196 21.57 31.81 -13.14
N SER A 197 21.87 30.80 -13.94
CA SER A 197 20.91 30.21 -14.88
C SER A 197 19.67 29.64 -14.15
N ALA A 198 19.84 28.97 -13.02
CA ALA A 198 18.73 28.45 -12.25
C ALA A 198 17.88 29.56 -11.62
N ARG A 199 18.48 30.67 -11.23
CA ARG A 199 17.73 31.84 -10.72
C ARG A 199 16.87 32.49 -11.80
N GLU A 200 17.36 32.52 -13.02
CA GLU A 200 16.68 33.16 -14.16
C GLU A 200 15.59 32.25 -14.77
N HIS A 201 15.86 30.97 -14.92
CA HIS A 201 15.00 30.07 -15.69
C HIS A 201 14.35 28.95 -14.82
N GLY A 202 14.86 28.72 -13.60
CA GLY A 202 14.38 27.64 -12.74
C GLY A 202 13.05 27.96 -12.06
N ALA A 203 12.15 26.99 -12.00
CA ALA A 203 10.91 27.12 -11.24
C ALA A 203 11.20 27.20 -9.73
N PRO A 204 10.64 28.18 -9.00
CA PRO A 204 10.85 28.28 -7.56
C PRO A 204 10.17 27.12 -6.81
N ILE A 205 10.84 26.67 -5.76
CA ILE A 205 10.31 25.72 -4.79
C ILE A 205 10.61 26.23 -3.39
N VAL A 206 9.63 26.22 -2.53
CA VAL A 206 9.79 26.60 -1.12
C VAL A 206 9.77 25.31 -0.30
N LEU A 207 10.85 25.09 0.44
CA LEU A 207 10.99 23.96 1.36
C LEU A 207 10.99 24.49 2.79
N VAL A 208 10.13 23.92 3.63
CA VAL A 208 9.96 24.34 5.02
C VAL A 208 10.21 23.12 5.91
N GLY A 209 11.25 23.18 6.70
CA GLY A 209 11.51 22.21 7.76
C GLY A 209 10.72 22.55 9.01
N THR A 210 10.06 21.57 9.62
CA THR A 210 9.37 21.75 10.90
C THR A 210 9.91 20.80 11.95
N ASP A 211 9.83 21.21 13.23
CA ASP A 211 10.20 20.38 14.36
C ASP A 211 9.20 19.27 14.58
N PRO A 212 9.59 17.98 14.44
CA PRO A 212 8.71 16.85 14.67
C PRO A 212 8.20 16.77 16.13
N ALA A 213 8.90 17.36 17.07
CA ALA A 213 8.49 17.41 18.49
C ALA A 213 7.41 18.49 18.75
N SER A 214 7.17 19.40 17.80
CA SER A 214 6.19 20.49 17.95
C SER A 214 4.83 20.10 17.37
N PRO A 215 3.81 19.78 18.21
CA PRO A 215 2.49 19.39 17.72
C PRO A 215 1.86 20.47 16.84
N GLY A 216 1.38 20.09 15.66
CA GLY A 216 0.71 20.97 14.72
C GLY A 216 1.61 21.97 14.00
N ALA A 217 2.95 21.88 14.09
CA ALA A 217 3.87 22.74 13.37
C ALA A 217 3.66 22.67 11.85
N VAL A 218 3.47 21.47 11.31
CA VAL A 218 3.20 21.24 9.88
C VAL A 218 1.94 21.98 9.43
N GLU A 219 0.84 21.90 10.20
CA GLU A 219 -0.41 22.56 9.83
C GLU A 219 -0.36 24.08 9.98
N ARG A 220 0.38 24.58 10.98
CA ARG A 220 0.63 26.02 11.10
C ARG A 220 1.47 26.53 9.91
N ALA A 221 2.52 25.83 9.55
CA ALA A 221 3.34 26.16 8.39
C ALA A 221 2.54 26.08 7.07
N ARG A 222 1.68 25.06 6.92
CA ARG A 222 0.77 24.93 5.77
C ARG A 222 -0.20 26.10 5.68
N THR A 223 -0.79 26.49 6.80
CA THR A 223 -1.69 27.65 6.85
C THR A 223 -0.96 28.93 6.51
N ALA A 224 0.25 29.13 7.07
CA ALA A 224 1.08 30.29 6.77
C ALA A 224 1.47 30.36 5.29
N LEU A 225 1.84 29.22 4.67
CA LEU A 225 2.08 29.14 3.23
C LEU A 225 0.84 29.51 2.42
N ALA A 226 -0.33 28.99 2.79
CA ALA A 226 -1.57 29.29 2.08
C ALA A 226 -2.00 30.76 2.22
N THR A 227 -1.60 31.43 3.30
CA THR A 227 -1.95 32.84 3.57
C THR A 227 -0.83 33.82 3.26
N SER A 228 0.36 33.34 2.84
CA SER A 228 1.52 34.18 2.54
C SER A 228 1.37 35.12 1.32
N GLY A 229 0.27 35.00 0.60
CA GLY A 229 0.06 35.77 -0.64
C GLY A 229 0.76 35.19 -1.87
N LEU A 230 1.54 34.10 -1.72
CA LEU A 230 2.10 33.38 -2.83
C LEU A 230 1.00 32.71 -3.64
N ALA A 231 0.95 32.96 -4.92
CA ALA A 231 0.13 32.15 -5.83
C ALA A 231 0.77 30.76 -5.92
N LEU A 232 0.20 29.78 -5.25
CA LEU A 232 0.69 28.40 -5.26
C LEU A 232 0.09 27.65 -6.45
N GLY A 233 0.92 26.98 -7.23
CA GLY A 233 0.48 26.12 -8.33
C GLY A 233 -0.20 24.84 -7.84
N THR A 234 0.22 24.35 -6.66
CA THR A 234 -0.35 23.17 -5.97
C THR A 234 -0.45 23.44 -4.47
N ALA A 235 -1.35 22.73 -3.80
CA ALA A 235 -1.43 22.79 -2.35
C ALA A 235 -0.09 22.35 -1.72
N PRO A 236 0.35 22.97 -0.60
CA PRO A 236 1.56 22.54 0.09
C PRO A 236 1.49 21.09 0.51
N THR A 237 2.47 20.30 0.11
CA THR A 237 2.53 18.87 0.38
C THR A 237 3.66 18.54 1.36
N SER A 238 3.50 17.45 2.09
CA SER A 238 4.57 16.88 2.90
C SER A 238 4.83 15.44 2.46
N PRO A 239 6.05 14.89 2.64
CA PRO A 239 6.31 13.50 2.37
C PRO A 239 5.32 12.57 3.06
N SER A 240 4.98 12.85 4.30
CA SER A 240 3.96 12.09 5.05
C SER A 240 2.55 12.19 4.45
N SER A 241 2.15 13.34 3.91
CA SER A 241 0.83 13.49 3.27
C SER A 241 0.76 12.79 1.92
N ILE A 242 1.83 12.83 1.13
CA ILE A 242 1.92 12.10 -0.14
C ILE A 242 1.83 10.60 0.11
N GLN A 243 2.55 10.12 1.11
CA GLN A 243 2.53 8.71 1.49
C GLN A 243 1.14 8.28 1.99
N ALA A 244 0.50 9.06 2.84
CA ALA A 244 -0.86 8.78 3.31
C ALA A 244 -1.87 8.70 2.15
N LEU A 245 -1.75 9.55 1.13
CA LEU A 245 -2.59 9.51 -0.07
C LEU A 245 -2.33 8.24 -0.90
N GLN A 246 -1.07 7.84 -1.06
CA GLN A 246 -0.70 6.62 -1.78
C GLN A 246 -1.19 5.37 -1.03
N ASP A 247 -1.04 5.34 0.29
CA ASP A 247 -1.50 4.23 1.13
C ASP A 247 -3.02 4.09 1.07
N THR A 248 -3.76 5.19 1.17
CA THR A 248 -5.23 5.20 1.04
C THR A 248 -5.68 4.74 -0.35
N ALA A 249 -4.99 5.16 -1.42
CA ALA A 249 -5.30 4.72 -2.77
C ALA A 249 -5.06 3.21 -2.95
N MET A 250 -3.94 2.70 -2.42
CA MET A 250 -3.64 1.27 -2.41
C MET A 250 -4.66 0.46 -1.61
N GLU A 251 -4.99 0.90 -0.38
CA GLU A 251 -6.01 0.24 0.45
C GLU A 251 -7.35 0.15 -0.26
N ASN A 252 -7.80 1.22 -0.91
CA ASN A 252 -9.04 1.24 -1.68
C ASN A 252 -9.00 0.27 -2.87
N GLN A 253 -7.89 0.19 -3.60
CA GLN A 253 -7.73 -0.75 -4.71
C GLN A 253 -7.77 -2.21 -4.21
N PHE A 254 -7.07 -2.52 -3.12
CA PHE A 254 -7.09 -3.87 -2.54
C PHE A 254 -8.45 -4.23 -1.96
N ALA A 255 -9.15 -3.27 -1.32
CA ALA A 255 -10.52 -3.48 -0.84
C ALA A 255 -11.47 -3.81 -2.00
N GLN A 256 -11.41 -3.06 -3.10
CA GLN A 256 -12.22 -3.33 -4.30
C GLN A 256 -11.95 -4.72 -4.88
N LEU A 257 -10.68 -5.10 -5.05
CA LEU A 257 -10.31 -6.45 -5.50
C LEU A 257 -10.80 -7.53 -4.54
N GLY A 258 -10.74 -7.27 -3.24
CA GLY A 258 -11.28 -8.16 -2.21
C GLY A 258 -12.80 -8.35 -2.34
N TYR A 259 -13.57 -7.29 -2.52
CA TYR A 259 -15.02 -7.38 -2.75
C TYR A 259 -15.37 -8.17 -4.01
N ILE A 260 -14.66 -7.92 -5.12
CA ILE A 260 -14.86 -8.67 -6.37
C ILE A 260 -14.53 -10.15 -6.15
N GLY A 261 -13.46 -10.47 -5.45
CA GLY A 261 -13.08 -11.84 -5.10
C GLY A 261 -14.14 -12.56 -4.28
N ILE A 262 -14.73 -11.90 -3.29
CA ILE A 262 -15.83 -12.45 -2.48
C ILE A 262 -17.07 -12.72 -3.34
N LEU A 263 -17.45 -11.78 -4.20
CA LEU A 263 -18.62 -11.95 -5.07
C LEU A 263 -18.45 -13.15 -6.03
N ILE A 264 -17.28 -13.28 -6.64
CA ILE A 264 -16.96 -14.42 -7.51
C ILE A 264 -17.00 -15.73 -6.72
N ALA A 265 -16.36 -15.78 -5.55
CA ALA A 265 -16.32 -16.97 -4.72
C ALA A 265 -17.71 -17.36 -4.20
N ALA A 266 -18.53 -16.40 -3.81
CA ALA A 266 -19.92 -16.63 -3.41
C ALA A 266 -20.75 -17.18 -4.59
N GLY A 267 -20.58 -16.64 -5.79
CA GLY A 267 -21.23 -17.13 -7.01
C GLY A 267 -20.86 -18.58 -7.33
N ILE A 268 -19.56 -18.89 -7.32
CA ILE A 268 -19.08 -20.26 -7.53
C ILE A 268 -19.63 -21.21 -6.47
N SER A 269 -19.65 -20.79 -5.21
CA SER A 269 -20.18 -21.59 -4.10
C SER A 269 -21.68 -21.84 -4.23
N ALA A 270 -22.45 -20.82 -4.63
CA ALA A 270 -23.88 -20.96 -4.88
C ALA A 270 -24.19 -21.94 -6.02
N VAL A 271 -23.46 -21.84 -7.14
CA VAL A 271 -23.59 -22.78 -8.26
C VAL A 271 -23.21 -24.21 -7.84
N SER A 272 -22.10 -24.38 -7.13
CA SER A 272 -21.66 -25.68 -6.62
C SER A 272 -22.70 -26.31 -5.69
N LEU A 273 -23.28 -25.51 -4.78
CA LEU A 273 -24.32 -25.96 -3.86
C LEU A 273 -25.59 -26.36 -4.65
N GLY A 274 -26.01 -25.55 -5.64
CA GLY A 274 -27.13 -25.80 -6.50
C GLY A 274 -26.98 -27.12 -7.26
N VAL A 275 -25.83 -27.33 -7.91
CA VAL A 275 -25.52 -28.59 -8.64
C VAL A 275 -25.53 -29.79 -7.68
N SER A 276 -24.93 -29.65 -6.50
CA SER A 276 -24.91 -30.74 -5.49
C SER A 276 -26.31 -31.08 -5.00
N THR A 277 -27.18 -30.08 -4.81
CA THR A 277 -28.57 -30.29 -4.39
C THR A 277 -29.37 -30.97 -5.45
N VAL A 278 -29.25 -30.53 -6.72
CA VAL A 278 -29.94 -31.17 -7.86
C VAL A 278 -29.47 -32.62 -8.05
N ALA A 279 -28.15 -32.87 -7.97
CA ALA A 279 -27.60 -34.21 -8.07
C ALA A 279 -28.12 -35.12 -6.93
N ALA A 280 -28.26 -34.61 -5.71
CA ALA A 280 -28.83 -35.34 -4.57
C ALA A 280 -30.33 -35.67 -4.78
N LEU A 281 -31.11 -34.75 -5.38
CA LEU A 281 -32.52 -34.96 -5.68
C LEU A 281 -32.69 -35.99 -6.81
N LEU A 282 -31.90 -35.89 -7.85
CA LEU A 282 -31.92 -36.86 -8.98
C LEU A 282 -31.54 -38.26 -8.51
N GLY A 283 -30.54 -38.40 -7.63
CA GLY A 283 -30.17 -39.68 -7.02
C GLY A 283 -31.28 -40.32 -6.19
N ARG A 284 -32.14 -39.50 -5.56
CA ARG A 284 -33.29 -39.98 -4.78
C ARG A 284 -34.50 -40.36 -5.65
N ARG A 285 -34.62 -39.85 -6.86
CA ARG A 285 -35.73 -40.19 -7.78
C ARG A 285 -35.84 -41.68 -8.03
N ARG A 286 -34.74 -42.41 -8.19
CA ARG A 286 -34.72 -43.86 -8.36
C ARG A 286 -35.27 -44.59 -7.13
N VAL A 287 -34.88 -44.17 -5.92
CA VAL A 287 -35.35 -44.78 -4.69
C VAL A 287 -36.82 -44.47 -4.44
N LEU A 288 -37.24 -43.23 -4.70
CA LEU A 288 -38.66 -42.85 -4.59
C LEU A 288 -39.53 -43.55 -5.64
N GLY A 289 -39.02 -43.80 -6.86
CA GLY A 289 -39.69 -44.56 -7.87
C GLY A 289 -39.89 -46.04 -7.46
N LEU A 290 -38.88 -46.67 -6.86
CA LEU A 290 -38.97 -48.02 -6.33
C LEU A 290 -39.95 -48.13 -5.14
N LEU A 291 -39.96 -47.13 -4.24
CA LEU A 291 -40.88 -47.06 -3.14
C LEU A 291 -42.34 -46.87 -3.57
N ARG A 292 -42.59 -46.16 -4.67
CA ARG A 292 -43.92 -46.08 -5.30
C ARG A 292 -44.39 -47.41 -5.89
N LEU A 293 -43.47 -48.19 -6.46
CA LEU A 293 -43.79 -49.51 -7.00
C LEU A 293 -44.13 -50.51 -5.88
N VAL A 294 -43.64 -50.30 -4.66
CA VAL A 294 -43.95 -51.15 -3.48
C VAL A 294 -45.23 -50.68 -2.75
N GLY A 295 -45.94 -49.67 -3.27
CA GLY A 295 -47.23 -49.24 -2.77
C GLY A 295 -47.20 -48.20 -1.62
N MET A 296 -46.09 -47.45 -1.44
CA MET A 296 -46.10 -46.33 -0.50
C MET A 296 -46.94 -45.17 -1.07
N PRO A 297 -47.85 -44.61 -0.25
CA PRO A 297 -48.64 -43.45 -0.65
C PRO A 297 -47.73 -42.23 -0.87
N ALA A 298 -48.04 -41.44 -1.88
CA ALA A 298 -47.36 -40.17 -2.13
C ALA A 298 -47.82 -39.16 -1.06
N ALA A 299 -46.93 -38.83 -0.11
CA ALA A 299 -47.14 -37.69 0.79
C ALA A 299 -46.83 -36.38 0.11
#